data_1ae855cfcdccdf282a554510ec2a6f1a
#
_entry.id   1ae855cfcdccdf282a554510ec2a6f1a
#
_cell.length_a   1.000
_cell.length_b   1.000
_cell.length_c   1.000
_cell.angle_alpha   90.00
_cell.angle_beta   90.00
_cell.angle_gamma   90.00
#
_symmetry.space_group_name_H-M   'P 1'
#
loop_
_entity.id
_entity.type
_entity.pdbx_description
1 polymer ?
#
loop_
_entity_poly.entity_id
_entity_poly.type
_entity_poly.pdbx_seq_one_letter_code
_entity_poly.pdbx_strand_id
1 'polypeptide(L)'
;VFNLKATNLHKRIIDIFGRKLDKDLLPVREVETSICTLQGFVGKPESSKKKCNTQYFFVNGRYMRHPYFHKAVISAFDRLIPTDEQVPYFFYFTVRPEDIDVNIHPTKTEIKFENEQAIWQILMAAVKDAVGKFNNIPTIDFDSEAKPEIPVFDDSPRDICAPKVQYNPSYNPFKET
;
A
#
# COMPACT_ATOMS: atom_id res chain seq x y z
N VAL A 1 21.95 -28.29 2.24
CA VAL A 1 20.87 -28.45 1.26
C VAL A 1 19.57 -28.49 2.05
N PHE A 2 18.72 -27.46 1.92
CA PHE A 2 17.42 -27.42 2.57
C PHE A 2 16.45 -28.37 1.84
N ASN A 3 16.06 -29.46 2.49
CA ASN A 3 15.04 -30.35 1.98
C ASN A 3 13.66 -29.81 2.36
N LEU A 4 13.13 -28.90 1.56
CA LEU A 4 11.83 -28.26 1.80
C LEU A 4 10.72 -29.11 1.15
N LYS A 5 9.69 -29.45 1.92
CA LYS A 5 8.48 -30.08 1.41
C LYS A 5 7.77 -29.14 0.42
N ALA A 6 7.04 -29.69 -0.53
CA ALA A 6 6.18 -28.90 -1.40
C ALA A 6 5.10 -28.20 -0.54
N THR A 7 5.19 -26.88 -0.46
CA THR A 7 4.29 -26.03 0.33
C THR A 7 3.91 -24.81 -0.48
N ASN A 8 2.92 -24.04 -0.01
CA ASN A 8 2.58 -22.77 -0.65
C ASN A 8 3.75 -21.77 -0.51
N LEU A 9 3.75 -20.77 -1.36
CA LEU A 9 4.79 -19.76 -1.48
C LEU A 9 5.11 -19.06 -0.15
N HIS A 10 4.08 -18.64 0.57
CA HIS A 10 4.19 -17.96 1.87
C HIS A 10 4.95 -18.82 2.90
N LYS A 11 4.54 -20.07 3.04
CA LYS A 11 5.19 -20.98 3.98
C LYS A 11 6.65 -21.25 3.61
N ARG A 12 6.96 -21.34 2.31
CA ARG A 12 8.35 -21.50 1.84
C ARG A 12 9.21 -20.30 2.19
N ILE A 13 8.70 -19.07 2.08
CA ILE A 13 9.41 -17.86 2.49
C ILE A 13 9.71 -17.89 3.99
N ILE A 14 8.72 -18.28 4.80
CA ILE A 14 8.86 -18.36 6.27
C ILE A 14 9.85 -19.45 6.66
N ASP A 15 9.83 -20.60 6.01
CA ASP A 15 10.74 -21.72 6.29
C ASP A 15 12.21 -21.36 5.97
N ILE A 16 12.45 -20.51 4.98
CA ILE A 16 13.80 -20.08 4.57
C ILE A 16 14.29 -18.88 5.41
N PHE A 17 13.47 -17.87 5.61
CA PHE A 17 13.86 -16.58 6.19
C PHE A 17 13.45 -16.40 7.65
N GLY A 18 12.65 -17.32 8.18
CA GLY A 18 12.23 -17.35 9.58
C GLY A 18 10.89 -16.68 9.85
N ARG A 19 10.28 -17.07 10.98
CA ARG A 19 8.94 -16.63 11.40
C ARG A 19 8.82 -15.14 11.73
N LYS A 20 9.93 -14.45 11.98
CA LYS A 20 9.91 -13.01 12.22
C LYS A 20 9.42 -12.24 11.01
N LEU A 21 9.79 -12.72 9.82
CA LEU A 21 9.40 -12.08 8.57
C LEU A 21 7.90 -12.23 8.28
N ASP A 22 7.27 -13.28 8.78
CA ASP A 22 5.83 -13.54 8.60
C ASP A 22 4.94 -12.38 9.05
N LYS A 23 5.26 -11.81 10.22
CA LYS A 23 4.51 -10.69 10.80
C LYS A 23 4.70 -9.38 10.03
N ASP A 24 5.80 -9.27 9.31
CA ASP A 24 6.22 -8.07 8.61
C ASP A 24 5.82 -8.08 7.13
N LEU A 25 5.33 -9.20 6.61
CA LEU A 25 4.94 -9.35 5.21
C LEU A 25 3.45 -9.12 5.00
N LEU A 26 3.14 -8.38 3.95
CA LEU A 26 1.79 -8.17 3.41
C LEU A 26 1.64 -8.98 2.12
N PRO A 27 0.57 -9.74 1.97
CA PRO A 27 0.29 -10.42 0.71
C PRO A 27 -0.08 -9.37 -0.36
N VAL A 28 0.58 -9.45 -1.50
CA VAL A 28 0.20 -8.71 -2.70
C VAL A 28 -0.78 -9.58 -3.48
N ARG A 29 -1.94 -9.02 -3.77
CA ARG A 29 -2.97 -9.72 -4.54
C ARG A 29 -2.41 -10.15 -5.89
N GLU A 30 -2.74 -11.35 -6.30
CA GLU A 30 -2.42 -11.81 -7.66
C GLU A 30 -3.08 -10.91 -8.70
N VAL A 31 -2.27 -10.38 -9.59
CA VAL A 31 -2.68 -9.54 -10.71
C VAL A 31 -2.38 -10.29 -11.99
N GLU A 32 -3.41 -10.69 -12.69
CA GLU A 32 -3.30 -11.34 -13.98
C GLU A 32 -3.60 -10.33 -15.10
N THR A 33 -2.66 -10.20 -16.02
CA THR A 33 -2.77 -9.31 -17.18
C THR A 33 -2.41 -10.06 -18.46
N SER A 34 -2.65 -9.46 -19.60
CA SER A 34 -2.23 -10.01 -20.90
C SER A 34 -0.70 -10.12 -21.06
N ILE A 35 0.06 -9.38 -20.27
CA ILE A 35 1.53 -9.28 -20.37
C ILE A 35 2.19 -10.21 -19.35
N CYS A 36 1.71 -10.24 -18.12
CA CYS A 36 2.27 -11.06 -17.05
C CYS A 36 1.25 -11.35 -15.95
N THR A 37 1.50 -12.41 -15.21
CA THR A 37 0.87 -12.66 -13.92
C THR A 37 1.86 -12.32 -12.82
N LEU A 38 1.45 -11.48 -11.88
CA LEU A 38 2.25 -11.02 -10.76
C LEU A 38 1.61 -11.48 -9.46
N GLN A 39 2.39 -12.09 -8.58
CA GLN A 39 2.01 -12.38 -7.20
C GLN A 39 3.21 -12.19 -6.28
N GLY A 40 2.98 -12.00 -4.99
CA GLY A 40 4.10 -11.88 -4.07
C GLY A 40 3.74 -11.38 -2.70
N PHE A 41 4.77 -10.94 -2.00
CA PHE A 41 4.71 -10.41 -0.65
C PHE A 41 5.62 -9.20 -0.55
N VAL A 42 5.18 -8.20 0.19
CA VAL A 42 5.95 -6.98 0.43
C VAL A 42 5.95 -6.65 1.91
N GLY A 43 7.04 -6.11 2.42
CA GLY A 43 7.15 -5.71 3.82
C GLY A 43 6.25 -4.54 4.17
N LYS A 44 5.81 -4.50 5.43
CA LYS A 44 5.13 -3.34 5.99
C LYS A 44 6.07 -2.13 6.01
N PRO A 45 5.56 -0.90 5.91
CA PRO A 45 6.39 0.31 6.05
C PRO A 45 7.18 0.35 7.35
N GLU A 46 6.60 -0.16 8.44
CA GLU A 46 7.22 -0.24 9.78
C GLU A 46 8.43 -1.19 9.83
N SER A 47 8.55 -2.12 8.89
CA SER A 47 9.66 -3.07 8.79
C SER A 47 10.80 -2.58 7.90
N SER A 48 10.77 -1.32 7.48
CA SER A 48 11.81 -0.69 6.67
C SER A 48 13.15 -0.64 7.41
N LYS A 49 14.25 -0.77 6.67
CA LYS A 49 15.63 -0.76 7.19
C LYS A 49 16.56 -0.12 6.18
N LYS A 50 17.61 0.55 6.67
CA LYS A 50 18.69 1.12 5.83
C LYS A 50 19.40 0.08 4.96
N LYS A 51 19.50 -1.16 5.46
CA LYS A 51 20.06 -2.30 4.70
C LYS A 51 19.05 -3.44 4.74
N CYS A 52 18.48 -3.77 3.59
CA CYS A 52 17.57 -4.90 3.44
C CYS A 52 18.15 -5.86 2.40
N ASN A 53 18.52 -7.06 2.84
CA ASN A 53 19.07 -8.10 1.97
C ASN A 53 17.98 -9.08 1.50
N THR A 54 16.73 -8.87 1.90
CA THR A 54 15.62 -9.77 1.64
C THR A 54 14.73 -9.20 0.54
N GLN A 55 15.31 -9.07 -0.65
CA GLN A 55 14.67 -8.46 -1.81
C GLN A 55 14.85 -9.38 -3.02
N TYR A 56 13.76 -10.04 -3.42
CA TYR A 56 13.82 -11.09 -4.44
C TYR A 56 12.75 -10.90 -5.50
N PHE A 57 13.19 -10.99 -6.74
CA PHE A 57 12.34 -11.16 -7.92
C PHE A 57 12.57 -12.55 -8.53
N PHE A 58 11.50 -13.19 -8.92
CA PHE A 58 11.52 -14.44 -9.63
C PHE A 58 10.68 -14.33 -10.91
N VAL A 59 11.22 -14.80 -12.02
CA VAL A 59 10.54 -14.87 -13.30
C VAL A 59 10.53 -16.33 -13.74
N ASN A 60 9.36 -16.90 -13.95
CA ASN A 60 9.20 -18.30 -14.34
C ASN A 60 10.02 -19.25 -13.45
N GLY A 61 10.06 -18.97 -12.14
CA GLY A 61 10.81 -19.74 -11.15
C GLY A 61 12.31 -19.45 -11.07
N ARG A 62 12.85 -18.54 -11.88
CA ARG A 62 14.25 -18.15 -11.88
C ARG A 62 14.46 -16.84 -11.13
N TYR A 63 15.45 -16.79 -10.25
CA TYR A 63 15.88 -15.56 -9.59
C TYR A 63 16.42 -14.55 -10.61
N MET A 64 16.03 -13.30 -10.46
CA MET A 64 16.56 -12.18 -11.23
C MET A 64 16.89 -10.97 -10.37
N ARG A 65 17.79 -10.13 -10.88
CA ARG A 65 18.02 -8.77 -10.41
C ARG A 65 17.48 -7.80 -11.45
N HIS A 66 16.65 -6.85 -10.99
CA HIS A 66 16.06 -5.87 -11.88
C HIS A 66 16.01 -4.49 -11.19
N PRO A 67 17.03 -3.66 -11.37
CA PRO A 67 17.10 -2.34 -10.70
C PRO A 67 15.92 -1.44 -11.00
N TYR A 68 15.38 -1.52 -12.21
CA TYR A 68 14.21 -0.74 -12.63
C TYR A 68 12.95 -1.16 -11.86
N PHE A 69 12.70 -2.46 -11.69
CA PHE A 69 11.57 -2.94 -10.89
C PHE A 69 11.77 -2.70 -9.38
N HIS A 70 13.02 -2.74 -8.92
CA HIS A 70 13.32 -2.34 -7.54
C HIS A 70 12.86 -0.89 -7.27
N LYS A 71 13.15 0.04 -8.20
CA LYS A 71 12.67 1.42 -8.11
C LYS A 71 11.15 1.51 -8.09
N ALA A 72 10.43 0.65 -8.84
CA ALA A 72 8.97 0.61 -8.82
C ALA A 72 8.44 0.28 -7.42
N VAL A 73 9.02 -0.74 -6.76
CA VAL A 73 8.63 -1.12 -5.40
C VAL A 73 8.89 0.03 -4.42
N ILE A 74 10.09 0.60 -4.42
CA ILE A 74 10.44 1.70 -3.52
C ILE A 74 9.57 2.94 -3.78
N SER A 75 9.29 3.28 -5.05
CA SER A 75 8.40 4.40 -5.39
C SER A 75 6.96 4.20 -4.92
N ALA A 76 6.52 2.94 -4.76
CA ALA A 76 5.21 2.65 -4.18
C ALA A 76 5.12 3.01 -2.68
N PHE A 77 6.25 3.07 -1.99
CA PHE A 77 6.38 3.47 -0.58
C PHE A 77 6.70 4.96 -0.40
N ASP A 78 6.63 5.77 -1.48
CA ASP A 78 6.87 7.21 -1.38
C ASP A 78 6.06 7.83 -0.23
N ARG A 79 6.76 8.60 0.62
CA ARG A 79 6.22 9.21 1.87
C ARG A 79 5.81 8.25 2.98
N LEU A 80 5.94 6.94 2.80
CA LEU A 80 5.60 5.95 3.84
C LEU A 80 6.84 5.44 4.58
N ILE A 81 8.00 5.49 3.93
CA ILE A 81 9.29 5.13 4.51
C ILE A 81 10.31 6.24 4.27
N PRO A 82 11.36 6.36 5.12
CA PRO A 82 12.47 7.26 4.87
C PRO A 82 13.18 6.97 3.53
N THR A 83 13.71 7.99 2.88
CA THR A 83 14.29 7.89 1.53
C THR A 83 15.48 6.93 1.44
N ASP A 84 16.18 6.71 2.55
CA ASP A 84 17.35 5.84 2.65
C ASP A 84 17.03 4.43 3.16
N GLU A 85 15.75 4.12 3.36
CA GLU A 85 15.30 2.83 3.85
C GLU A 85 14.64 1.98 2.76
N GLN A 86 14.66 0.68 2.99
CA GLN A 86 14.16 -0.33 2.08
C GLN A 86 13.31 -1.35 2.83
N VAL A 87 12.36 -1.96 2.14
CA VAL A 87 11.50 -3.02 2.67
C VAL A 87 11.86 -4.37 2.07
N PRO A 88 11.63 -5.47 2.78
CA PRO A 88 11.73 -6.80 2.22
C PRO A 88 10.60 -7.03 1.21
N TYR A 89 10.89 -7.76 0.13
CA TYR A 89 9.87 -8.16 -0.82
C TYR A 89 10.23 -9.45 -1.56
N PHE A 90 9.19 -10.14 -2.00
CA PHE A 90 9.25 -11.36 -2.80
C PHE A 90 8.20 -11.28 -3.90
N PHE A 91 8.61 -11.09 -5.13
CA PHE A 91 7.72 -11.02 -6.27
C PHE A 91 7.99 -12.14 -7.25
N TYR A 92 6.92 -12.72 -7.72
CA TYR A 92 6.92 -13.82 -8.69
C TYR A 92 6.16 -13.37 -9.92
N PHE A 93 6.88 -13.38 -11.04
CA PHE A 93 6.35 -13.07 -12.35
C PHE A 93 6.22 -14.34 -13.15
N THR A 94 5.07 -14.56 -13.74
CA THR A 94 4.84 -15.54 -14.79
C THR A 94 4.65 -14.77 -16.09
N VAL A 95 5.57 -14.95 -17.03
CA VAL A 95 5.62 -14.23 -18.30
C VAL A 95 5.82 -15.25 -19.41
N ARG A 96 5.28 -14.97 -20.59
CA ARG A 96 5.55 -15.83 -21.75
C ARG A 96 7.04 -15.81 -22.10
N PRO A 97 7.65 -16.95 -22.39
CA PRO A 97 9.08 -17.02 -22.72
C PRO A 97 9.49 -16.14 -23.89
N GLU A 98 8.58 -15.89 -24.83
CA GLU A 98 8.78 -15.05 -26.01
C GLU A 98 8.89 -13.55 -25.70
N ASP A 99 8.33 -13.11 -24.57
CA ASP A 99 8.31 -11.71 -24.13
C ASP A 99 9.52 -11.35 -23.25
N ILE A 100 10.44 -12.29 -23.02
CA ILE A 100 11.63 -12.11 -22.18
C ILE A 100 12.90 -12.60 -22.87
N ASP A 101 14.00 -11.86 -22.68
CA ASP A 101 15.34 -12.31 -23.06
C ASP A 101 16.20 -12.52 -21.80
N VAL A 102 16.63 -13.75 -21.60
CA VAL A 102 17.44 -14.21 -20.45
C VAL A 102 18.93 -14.20 -20.76
N ASN A 103 19.32 -14.06 -22.03
CA ASN A 103 20.70 -14.28 -22.47
C ASN A 103 21.56 -12.99 -22.50
N ILE A 104 21.17 -11.95 -21.76
CA ILE A 104 21.83 -10.65 -21.81
C ILE A 104 23.14 -10.61 -21.01
N HIS A 105 23.25 -11.42 -19.94
CA HIS A 105 24.41 -11.42 -19.05
C HIS A 105 24.99 -12.79 -18.82
N PRO A 106 26.32 -12.94 -18.66
CA PRO A 106 26.97 -14.24 -18.38
C PRO A 106 26.40 -14.97 -17.17
N THR A 107 25.99 -14.24 -16.13
CA THR A 107 25.37 -14.81 -14.90
C THR A 107 23.90 -15.14 -15.07
N LYS A 108 23.26 -14.72 -16.18
CA LYS A 108 21.82 -14.93 -16.45
C LYS A 108 20.89 -14.48 -15.31
N THR A 109 21.32 -13.50 -14.53
CA THR A 109 20.54 -12.91 -13.44
C THR A 109 19.78 -11.65 -13.88
N GLU A 110 20.16 -11.05 -15.00
CA GLU A 110 19.47 -9.94 -15.62
C GLU A 110 18.58 -10.46 -16.74
N ILE A 111 17.33 -10.05 -16.72
CA ILE A 111 16.31 -10.43 -17.70
C ILE A 111 15.79 -9.14 -18.31
N LYS A 112 15.71 -9.11 -19.63
CA LYS A 112 15.07 -8.00 -20.34
C LYS A 112 13.64 -8.40 -20.69
N PHE A 113 12.73 -7.52 -20.45
CA PHE A 113 11.32 -7.69 -20.81
C PHE A 113 10.99 -6.82 -22.01
N GLU A 114 10.15 -7.31 -22.88
CA GLU A 114 9.67 -6.51 -24.02
C GLU A 114 8.81 -5.33 -23.55
N ASN A 115 8.01 -5.54 -22.50
CA ASN A 115 7.08 -4.56 -21.95
C ASN A 115 7.46 -4.08 -20.54
N GLU A 116 8.73 -3.74 -20.27
CA GLU A 116 9.24 -3.35 -18.95
C GLU A 116 8.43 -2.21 -18.30
N GLN A 117 8.04 -1.22 -19.10
CA GLN A 117 7.31 -0.07 -18.59
C GLN A 117 5.90 -0.43 -18.11
N ALA A 118 5.22 -1.31 -18.83
CA ALA A 118 3.90 -1.78 -18.42
C ALA A 118 3.98 -2.63 -17.14
N ILE A 119 4.97 -3.53 -17.06
CA ILE A 119 5.22 -4.36 -15.86
C ILE A 119 5.56 -3.46 -14.65
N TRP A 120 6.34 -2.40 -14.86
CA TRP A 120 6.66 -1.41 -13.81
C TRP A 120 5.39 -0.76 -13.23
N GLN A 121 4.45 -0.34 -14.10
CA GLN A 121 3.17 0.23 -13.68
C GLN A 121 2.32 -0.77 -12.89
N ILE A 122 2.23 -2.01 -13.38
CA ILE A 122 1.48 -3.09 -12.74
C ILE A 122 2.06 -3.38 -11.34
N LEU A 123 3.38 -3.52 -11.25
CA LEU A 123 4.08 -3.78 -9.99
C LEU A 123 3.86 -2.66 -8.98
N MET A 124 4.03 -1.40 -9.40
CA MET A 124 3.82 -0.24 -8.54
C MET A 124 2.38 -0.16 -8.04
N ALA A 125 1.39 -0.39 -8.91
CA ALA A 125 -0.03 -0.38 -8.54
C ALA A 125 -0.36 -1.50 -7.56
N ALA A 126 0.14 -2.71 -7.79
CA ALA A 126 -0.08 -3.87 -6.91
C ALA A 126 0.50 -3.65 -5.51
N VAL A 127 1.69 -3.07 -5.41
CA VAL A 127 2.31 -2.73 -4.11
C VAL A 127 1.54 -1.63 -3.40
N LYS A 128 1.15 -0.57 -4.10
CA LYS A 128 0.32 0.51 -3.52
C LYS A 128 -1.01 -0.01 -2.98
N ASP A 129 -1.68 -0.91 -3.70
CA ASP A 129 -2.93 -1.54 -3.24
C ASP A 129 -2.71 -2.35 -1.96
N ALA A 130 -1.66 -3.17 -1.91
CA ALA A 130 -1.34 -3.98 -0.73
C ALA A 130 -1.03 -3.12 0.50
N VAL A 131 -0.21 -2.08 0.33
CA VAL A 131 0.18 -1.16 1.41
C VAL A 131 -0.97 -0.26 1.83
N GLY A 132 -1.77 0.23 0.88
CA GLY A 132 -2.96 1.05 1.14
C GLY A 132 -4.00 0.33 1.99
N LYS A 133 -4.26 -0.93 1.70
CA LYS A 133 -5.17 -1.78 2.50
C LYS A 133 -4.67 -2.02 3.92
N PHE A 134 -3.35 -2.08 4.08
CA PHE A 134 -2.75 -2.26 5.41
C PHE A 134 -2.81 -0.99 6.25
N ASN A 135 -2.53 0.16 5.67
CA ASN A 135 -2.47 1.43 6.38
C ASN A 135 -3.83 1.93 6.87
N ASN A 136 -4.92 1.25 6.51
CA ASN A 136 -6.27 1.55 6.97
C ASN A 136 -6.45 3.07 7.20
N ILE A 137 -6.03 3.87 6.23
CA ILE A 137 -6.44 5.26 6.20
C ILE A 137 -7.95 5.14 6.06
N PRO A 138 -8.75 5.55 7.06
CA PRO A 138 -10.17 5.55 6.88
C PRO A 138 -10.42 6.39 5.64
N THR A 139 -10.66 5.72 4.53
CA THR A 139 -11.21 6.37 3.36
C THR A 139 -12.53 6.87 3.92
N ILE A 140 -12.65 8.18 4.10
CA ILE A 140 -13.93 8.78 4.40
C ILE A 140 -14.73 8.45 3.15
N ASP A 141 -15.51 7.39 3.26
CA ASP A 141 -16.38 6.93 2.21
C ASP A 141 -17.57 7.91 2.21
N PHE A 142 -17.47 8.92 1.36
CA PHE A 142 -18.56 9.88 1.19
C PHE A 142 -19.78 9.24 0.54
N ASP A 143 -19.66 8.00 0.06
CA ASP A 143 -20.74 7.21 -0.53
C ASP A 143 -21.41 6.24 0.46
N SER A 144 -20.93 6.12 1.69
CA SER A 144 -21.69 5.42 2.73
C SER A 144 -22.85 6.31 3.15
N GLU A 145 -23.96 6.08 2.48
CA GLU A 145 -25.26 6.69 2.73
C GLU A 145 -25.82 6.35 4.12
N ALA A 146 -25.28 6.97 5.14
CA ALA A 146 -26.12 7.42 6.20
C ALA A 146 -26.41 8.90 5.91
N LYS A 147 -27.41 9.15 5.08
CA LYS A 147 -28.02 10.49 5.04
C LYS A 147 -28.37 10.81 6.49
N PRO A 148 -27.72 11.81 7.12
CA PRO A 148 -28.21 12.24 8.42
C PRO A 148 -29.68 12.58 8.18
N GLU A 149 -30.58 11.99 8.95
CA GLU A 149 -31.97 12.40 8.96
C GLU A 149 -31.95 13.88 9.23
N ILE A 150 -32.25 14.67 8.21
CA ILE A 150 -32.43 16.12 8.37
C ILE A 150 -33.57 16.25 9.36
N PRO A 151 -33.34 16.80 10.57
CA PRO A 151 -34.45 16.98 11.50
C PRO A 151 -35.50 17.78 10.78
N VAL A 152 -36.66 17.17 10.57
CA VAL A 152 -37.83 17.86 10.03
C VAL A 152 -38.18 18.92 11.10
N PHE A 153 -37.88 20.16 10.77
CA PHE A 153 -38.39 21.27 11.59
C PHE A 153 -39.91 21.22 11.49
N ASP A 154 -40.51 20.85 12.62
CA ASP A 154 -41.96 20.93 12.76
C ASP A 154 -42.33 22.40 12.74
N ASP A 155 -43.07 22.77 11.66
CA ASP A 155 -43.62 24.11 11.43
C ASP A 155 -44.81 24.45 12.38
N SER A 156 -44.93 23.68 13.47
CA SER A 156 -45.90 24.06 14.48
C SER A 156 -45.54 25.45 15.07
N PRO A 157 -46.47 26.38 15.12
CA PRO A 157 -46.19 27.73 15.65
C PRO A 157 -45.83 27.61 17.13
N ARG A 158 -44.54 27.62 17.39
CA ARG A 158 -44.03 27.79 18.77
C ARG A 158 -44.18 29.25 19.09
N ASP A 159 -44.95 29.59 20.15
CA ASP A 159 -44.98 30.92 20.73
C ASP A 159 -43.55 31.32 21.10
N ILE A 160 -42.88 32.00 20.17
CA ILE A 160 -41.56 32.55 20.38
C ILE A 160 -41.74 33.75 21.29
N CYS A 161 -41.72 33.53 22.59
CA CYS A 161 -41.71 34.62 23.56
C CYS A 161 -40.34 35.33 23.43
N ALA A 162 -40.37 36.52 22.85
CA ALA A 162 -39.18 37.36 22.75
C ALA A 162 -38.56 37.58 24.12
N PRO A 163 -37.25 37.43 24.31
CA PRO A 163 -36.62 37.67 25.59
C PRO A 163 -36.84 39.10 26.00
N LYS A 164 -37.43 39.31 27.19
CA LYS A 164 -37.59 40.65 27.77
C LYS A 164 -36.21 41.13 28.21
N VAL A 165 -35.63 42.04 27.46
CA VAL A 165 -34.39 42.72 27.83
C VAL A 165 -34.70 43.66 28.95
N GLN A 166 -34.18 43.38 30.15
CA GLN A 166 -34.21 44.35 31.25
C GLN A 166 -33.12 45.39 30.99
N TYR A 167 -33.56 46.55 30.53
CA TYR A 167 -32.69 47.68 30.31
C TYR A 167 -32.49 48.42 31.65
N ASN A 168 -31.24 48.55 32.10
CA ASN A 168 -30.88 49.37 33.22
C ASN A 168 -30.47 50.80 32.75
N PRO A 169 -31.28 51.81 32.86
CA PRO A 169 -30.97 53.13 32.32
C PRO A 169 -29.81 53.85 33.07
N SER A 170 -29.35 53.30 34.21
CA SER A 170 -28.22 53.83 34.97
C SER A 170 -26.91 53.17 34.69
N TYR A 171 -26.87 52.14 33.80
CA TYR A 171 -25.64 51.47 33.46
C TYR A 171 -24.82 52.24 32.43
N ASN A 172 -23.67 52.78 32.86
CA ASN A 172 -22.71 53.43 32.00
C ASN A 172 -21.43 52.62 31.99
N PRO A 173 -21.12 51.95 30.85
CA PRO A 173 -19.94 51.11 30.74
C PRO A 173 -18.61 51.88 30.73
N PHE A 174 -18.66 53.24 30.64
CA PHE A 174 -17.48 54.10 30.57
C PHE A 174 -17.23 54.89 31.88
N LYS A 175 -17.92 54.58 32.97
CA LYS A 175 -17.53 55.11 34.26
C LYS A 175 -16.37 54.32 34.81
N GLU A 176 -15.19 54.91 34.74
CA GLU A 176 -14.01 54.43 35.47
C GLU A 176 -14.29 54.55 36.98
N THR A 177 -13.94 53.43 37.67
CA THR A 177 -13.92 53.42 39.15
C THR A 177 -12.62 54.00 39.64
#